data_805f8546e297bccf344a9edf9440cfe9
#
_entry.id   805f8546e297bccf344a9edf9440cfe9
#
_cell.length_a   1.000
_cell.length_b   1.000
_cell.length_c   1.000
_cell.angle_alpha   90.00
_cell.angle_beta   90.00
_cell.angle_gamma   90.00
#
_symmetry.space_group_name_H-M   'P 1'
#
loop_
_entity.id
_entity.type
_entity.pdbx_description
1 polymer ?
#
loop_
_entity_poly.entity_id
_entity_poly.type
_entity_poly.pdbx_seq_one_letter_code
_entity_poly.pdbx_strand_id
1 'polypeptide(L)'
;MKVYEFGDKSKPAIMLFPGTCCYWKTNFGHVLEPLQEHFYTIIVSYSGFDETENSTFVSELDEVEKTESYIKEHLDGNLFAAYGCSLGGSVVSLLVGRHNIHIDHAIIGSSDMDQAPKWLAKLETALVLPLIYPFLTGRENCFMKKKADKMIASGGERAEYMRQFLDIMGLNSGINFSFISKESVRNQFCTDLYTPVGEQISAPDTTIHVFYALKMGEKYRARYLKYFAAPDIREFDLQHEELLLDADRWTKEVCLACGME
;
A
#
# COMPACT_ATOMS: atom_id res chain seq x y z
N MET A 1 -14.54 -5.03 -2.61
CA MET A 1 -13.23 -4.91 -3.28
C MET A 1 -13.41 -5.02 -4.76
N LYS A 2 -12.76 -4.20 -5.53
CA LYS A 2 -12.76 -4.23 -6.98
C LYS A 2 -11.34 -4.42 -7.50
N VAL A 3 -11.19 -5.01 -8.67
CA VAL A 3 -9.90 -5.27 -9.28
C VAL A 3 -9.88 -4.67 -10.67
N TYR A 4 -8.79 -4.02 -11.02
CA TYR A 4 -8.55 -3.40 -12.32
C TYR A 4 -7.35 -4.07 -12.98
N GLU A 5 -7.53 -4.50 -14.23
CA GLU A 5 -6.55 -5.26 -15.00
C GLU A 5 -6.03 -4.43 -16.17
N PHE A 6 -4.71 -4.46 -16.40
CA PHE A 6 -4.04 -3.67 -17.43
C PHE A 6 -2.92 -4.46 -18.11
N GLY A 7 -2.72 -4.22 -19.39
CA GLY A 7 -1.61 -4.80 -20.15
C GLY A 7 -1.91 -6.19 -20.72
N ASP A 8 -0.85 -6.89 -21.08
CA ASP A 8 -0.89 -8.18 -21.80
C ASP A 8 -0.94 -9.35 -20.80
N LYS A 9 -2.01 -10.14 -20.85
CA LYS A 9 -2.23 -11.33 -20.00
C LYS A 9 -1.20 -12.47 -20.23
N SER A 10 -0.40 -12.40 -21.29
CA SER A 10 0.68 -13.37 -21.51
C SER A 10 1.94 -13.09 -20.69
N LYS A 11 2.05 -11.89 -20.09
CA LYS A 11 3.15 -11.50 -19.21
C LYS A 11 2.94 -11.99 -17.78
N PRO A 12 4.00 -12.08 -16.96
CA PRO A 12 3.88 -12.39 -15.53
C PRO A 12 2.93 -11.42 -14.84
N ALA A 13 2.03 -11.93 -14.00
CA ALA A 13 1.06 -11.11 -13.31
C ALA A 13 1.66 -10.45 -12.07
N ILE A 14 1.51 -9.13 -11.93
CA ILE A 14 1.81 -8.39 -10.71
C ILE A 14 0.53 -7.78 -10.13
N MET A 15 0.30 -7.96 -8.82
CA MET A 15 -0.84 -7.36 -8.12
C MET A 15 -0.36 -6.24 -7.19
N LEU A 16 -0.99 -5.06 -7.30
CA LEU A 16 -0.64 -3.86 -6.54
C LEU A 16 -1.70 -3.55 -5.48
N PHE A 17 -1.25 -3.34 -4.25
CA PHE A 17 -2.08 -3.05 -3.08
C PHE A 17 -1.85 -1.63 -2.59
N PRO A 18 -2.86 -0.73 -2.64
CA PRO A 18 -2.72 0.66 -2.25
C PRO A 18 -2.40 0.86 -0.76
N GLY A 19 -1.86 2.03 -0.45
CA GLY A 19 -1.64 2.49 0.91
C GLY A 19 -2.93 2.88 1.64
N THR A 20 -2.78 3.25 2.90
CA THR A 20 -3.88 3.69 3.77
C THR A 20 -4.60 4.89 3.18
N CYS A 21 -5.92 4.76 2.99
CA CYS A 21 -6.79 5.79 2.41
C CYS A 21 -6.43 6.22 0.99
N CYS A 22 -5.60 5.46 0.29
CA CYS A 22 -5.23 5.77 -1.08
C CYS A 22 -6.29 5.26 -2.08
N TYR A 23 -6.60 6.11 -3.06
CA TYR A 23 -7.38 5.71 -4.22
C TYR A 23 -6.44 5.08 -5.25
N TRP A 24 -6.76 3.88 -5.71
CA TRP A 24 -5.88 3.08 -6.58
C TRP A 24 -5.33 3.86 -7.79
N LYS A 25 -6.18 4.66 -8.43
CA LYS A 25 -5.83 5.39 -9.65
C LYS A 25 -4.79 6.48 -9.44
N THR A 26 -4.84 7.18 -8.30
CA THR A 26 -3.83 8.18 -7.95
C THR A 26 -2.59 7.54 -7.34
N ASN A 27 -2.76 6.43 -6.61
CA ASN A 27 -1.66 5.73 -5.96
C ASN A 27 -0.75 5.05 -6.98
N PHE A 28 -1.31 4.40 -8.01
CA PHE A 28 -0.55 3.60 -8.98
C PHE A 28 -0.73 4.01 -10.45
N GLY A 29 -1.63 4.95 -10.76
CA GLY A 29 -1.91 5.29 -12.16
C GLY A 29 -0.68 5.78 -12.93
N HIS A 30 0.25 6.45 -12.27
CA HIS A 30 1.47 7.00 -12.87
C HIS A 30 2.54 5.93 -13.15
N VAL A 31 2.51 4.76 -12.50
CA VAL A 31 3.45 3.66 -12.75
C VAL A 31 2.93 2.65 -13.77
N LEU A 32 1.68 2.78 -14.22
CA LEU A 32 1.06 1.80 -15.13
C LEU A 32 1.79 1.68 -16.47
N GLU A 33 2.14 2.80 -17.10
CA GLU A 33 2.77 2.78 -18.42
C GLU A 33 4.08 2.01 -18.41
N PRO A 34 5.10 2.36 -17.60
CA PRO A 34 6.35 1.60 -17.57
C PRO A 34 6.16 0.17 -17.04
N LEU A 35 5.26 -0.05 -16.08
CA LEU A 35 5.07 -1.39 -15.50
C LEU A 35 4.47 -2.39 -16.50
N GLN A 36 3.54 -1.96 -17.35
CA GLN A 36 2.91 -2.81 -18.39
C GLN A 36 3.88 -3.27 -19.47
N GLU A 37 5.05 -2.65 -19.60
CA GLU A 37 6.10 -3.13 -20.48
C GLU A 37 6.65 -4.49 -20.02
N HIS A 38 6.54 -4.81 -18.73
CA HIS A 38 7.09 -5.99 -18.10
C HIS A 38 6.04 -6.96 -17.58
N PHE A 39 4.90 -6.45 -17.08
CA PHE A 39 3.91 -7.23 -16.36
C PHE A 39 2.49 -7.10 -16.93
N TYR A 40 1.69 -8.13 -16.71
CA TYR A 40 0.25 -8.02 -16.63
C TYR A 40 -0.10 -7.44 -15.27
N THR A 41 -0.58 -6.21 -15.23
CA THR A 41 -0.75 -5.45 -14.00
C THR A 41 -2.17 -5.53 -13.48
N ILE A 42 -2.33 -5.91 -12.23
CA ILE A 42 -3.59 -6.03 -11.51
C ILE A 42 -3.56 -5.06 -10.32
N ILE A 43 -4.52 -4.14 -10.24
CA ILE A 43 -4.59 -3.19 -9.13
C ILE A 43 -5.84 -3.45 -8.29
N VAL A 44 -5.65 -3.59 -6.99
CA VAL A 44 -6.73 -3.70 -6.02
C VAL A 44 -7.29 -2.32 -5.69
N SER A 45 -8.61 -2.19 -5.72
CA SER A 45 -9.35 -1.08 -5.11
C SER A 45 -10.12 -1.64 -3.92
N TYR A 46 -9.71 -1.26 -2.72
CA TYR A 46 -10.34 -1.78 -1.49
C TYR A 46 -11.82 -1.40 -1.40
N SER A 47 -12.60 -2.26 -0.74
CA SER A 47 -14.01 -1.95 -0.42
C SER A 47 -14.13 -0.59 0.26
N GLY A 48 -15.05 0.24 -0.21
CA GLY A 48 -15.25 1.59 0.32
C GLY A 48 -14.24 2.64 -0.14
N PHE A 49 -13.28 2.27 -1.01
CA PHE A 49 -12.31 3.18 -1.64
C PHE A 49 -12.40 3.17 -3.16
N ASP A 50 -13.52 2.70 -3.70
CA ASP A 50 -13.82 2.73 -5.13
C ASP A 50 -15.05 3.60 -5.42
N GLU A 51 -14.92 4.55 -6.34
CA GLU A 51 -16.00 5.48 -6.69
C GLU A 51 -17.18 4.82 -7.41
N THR A 52 -16.97 3.62 -7.97
CA THR A 52 -17.96 2.88 -8.74
C THR A 52 -18.72 1.83 -7.91
N GLU A 53 -18.32 1.65 -6.65
CA GLU A 53 -18.94 0.70 -5.73
C GLU A 53 -19.54 1.41 -4.51
N ASN A 54 -20.75 0.99 -4.12
CA ASN A 54 -21.34 1.37 -2.85
C ASN A 54 -21.02 0.29 -1.81
N SER A 55 -19.76 0.27 -1.34
CA SER A 55 -19.25 -0.71 -0.40
C SER A 55 -18.60 -0.03 0.81
N THR A 56 -18.26 -0.81 1.83
CA THR A 56 -17.57 -0.33 3.04
C THR A 56 -16.38 -1.24 3.34
N PHE A 57 -15.23 -0.66 3.64
CA PHE A 57 -14.09 -1.42 4.16
C PHE A 57 -14.44 -1.99 5.53
N VAL A 58 -14.46 -3.31 5.64
CA VAL A 58 -14.83 -4.02 6.87
C VAL A 58 -13.60 -4.23 7.75
N SER A 59 -12.58 -4.89 7.21
CA SER A 59 -11.30 -5.12 7.86
C SER A 59 -10.24 -5.47 6.82
N GLU A 60 -8.97 -5.34 7.21
CA GLU A 60 -7.85 -5.76 6.39
C GLU A 60 -7.93 -7.26 6.04
N LEU A 61 -8.31 -8.10 7.01
CA LEU A 61 -8.45 -9.53 6.79
C LEU A 61 -9.57 -9.89 5.80
N ASP A 62 -10.68 -9.14 5.79
CA ASP A 62 -11.76 -9.28 4.81
C ASP A 62 -11.28 -8.98 3.38
N GLU A 63 -10.43 -7.95 3.21
CA GLU A 63 -9.83 -7.64 1.91
C GLU A 63 -8.79 -8.70 1.48
N VAL A 64 -8.02 -9.25 2.43
CA VAL A 64 -7.10 -10.38 2.19
C VAL A 64 -7.88 -11.60 1.68
N GLU A 65 -8.98 -11.97 2.33
CA GLU A 65 -9.81 -13.13 1.93
C GLU A 65 -10.46 -12.94 0.55
N LYS A 66 -10.90 -11.73 0.22
CA LYS A 66 -11.39 -11.41 -1.13
C LYS A 66 -10.29 -11.50 -2.18
N THR A 67 -9.08 -11.07 -1.84
CA THR A 67 -7.91 -11.16 -2.71
C THR A 67 -7.53 -12.62 -2.96
N GLU A 68 -7.48 -13.44 -1.92
CA GLU A 68 -7.23 -14.89 -2.06
C GLU A 68 -8.25 -15.55 -2.97
N SER A 69 -9.54 -15.20 -2.82
CA SER A 69 -10.61 -15.71 -3.67
C SER A 69 -10.40 -15.31 -5.14
N TYR A 70 -10.09 -14.03 -5.38
CA TYR A 70 -9.81 -13.54 -6.73
C TYR A 70 -8.63 -14.30 -7.38
N ILE A 71 -7.50 -14.45 -6.65
CA ILE A 71 -6.31 -15.14 -7.17
C ILE A 71 -6.61 -16.61 -7.47
N LYS A 72 -7.40 -17.29 -6.64
CA LYS A 72 -7.84 -18.68 -6.89
C LYS A 72 -8.74 -18.80 -8.11
N GLU A 73 -9.65 -17.86 -8.31
CA GLU A 73 -10.65 -17.91 -9.39
C GLU A 73 -10.09 -17.47 -10.74
N HIS A 74 -9.13 -16.56 -10.77
CA HIS A 74 -8.66 -15.92 -12.01
C HIS A 74 -7.20 -16.22 -12.37
N LEU A 75 -6.39 -16.71 -11.40
CA LEU A 75 -4.95 -16.95 -11.56
C LEU A 75 -4.56 -18.35 -11.05
N ASP A 76 -5.49 -19.29 -10.98
CA ASP A 76 -5.26 -20.67 -10.53
C ASP A 76 -4.52 -20.78 -9.18
N GLY A 77 -4.72 -19.81 -8.29
CA GLY A 77 -4.09 -19.74 -6.97
C GLY A 77 -2.64 -19.28 -6.97
N ASN A 78 -2.09 -18.84 -8.10
CA ASN A 78 -0.69 -18.46 -8.25
C ASN A 78 -0.55 -17.02 -8.75
N LEU A 79 0.33 -16.27 -8.12
CA LEU A 79 0.65 -14.89 -8.50
C LEU A 79 2.17 -14.74 -8.61
N PHE A 80 2.66 -14.25 -9.75
CA PHE A 80 4.10 -14.04 -9.94
C PHE A 80 4.66 -12.99 -8.99
N ALA A 81 4.03 -11.82 -8.87
CA ALA A 81 4.49 -10.79 -7.96
C ALA A 81 3.33 -10.06 -7.25
N ALA A 82 3.53 -9.66 -6.01
CA ALA A 82 2.67 -8.76 -5.25
C ALA A 82 3.48 -7.58 -4.72
N TYR A 83 3.00 -6.35 -4.90
CA TYR A 83 3.59 -5.16 -4.31
C TYR A 83 2.58 -4.47 -3.39
N GLY A 84 2.98 -4.20 -2.16
CA GLY A 84 2.17 -3.48 -1.19
C GLY A 84 2.76 -2.14 -0.79
N CYS A 85 2.06 -1.04 -1.08
CA CYS A 85 2.39 0.31 -0.66
C CYS A 85 1.90 0.52 0.78
N SER A 86 2.77 0.83 1.74
CA SER A 86 2.40 1.13 3.13
C SER A 86 1.48 0.05 3.73
N LEU A 87 0.20 0.34 4.06
CA LEU A 87 -0.81 -0.66 4.45
C LEU A 87 -0.85 -1.87 3.51
N GLY A 88 -0.70 -1.65 2.21
CA GLY A 88 -0.64 -2.74 1.24
C GLY A 88 0.47 -3.75 1.54
N GLY A 89 1.56 -3.32 2.17
CA GLY A 89 2.63 -4.21 2.65
C GLY A 89 2.16 -5.17 3.75
N SER A 90 1.30 -4.71 4.66
CA SER A 90 0.64 -5.58 5.66
C SER A 90 -0.27 -6.61 4.98
N VAL A 91 -1.04 -6.18 3.97
CA VAL A 91 -1.91 -7.09 3.19
C VAL A 91 -1.08 -8.18 2.48
N VAL A 92 0.01 -7.80 1.79
CA VAL A 92 0.92 -8.76 1.14
C VAL A 92 1.53 -9.72 2.17
N SER A 93 1.94 -9.22 3.34
CA SER A 93 2.48 -10.04 4.43
C SER A 93 1.46 -11.06 4.94
N LEU A 94 0.20 -10.67 5.08
CA LEU A 94 -0.91 -11.57 5.46
C LEU A 94 -1.16 -12.62 4.38
N LEU A 95 -1.17 -12.27 3.10
CA LEU A 95 -1.34 -13.21 1.99
C LEU A 95 -0.25 -14.28 2.01
N VAL A 96 1.02 -13.89 2.19
CA VAL A 96 2.15 -14.84 2.31
C VAL A 96 2.01 -15.70 3.55
N GLY A 97 1.74 -15.10 4.72
CA GLY A 97 1.68 -15.82 5.99
C GLY A 97 0.50 -16.79 6.15
N ARG A 98 -0.56 -16.62 5.36
CA ARG A 98 -1.75 -17.50 5.38
C ARG A 98 -1.60 -18.75 4.52
N HIS A 99 -0.67 -18.78 3.58
CA HIS A 99 -0.40 -19.94 2.70
C HIS A 99 -1.63 -20.46 1.92
N ASN A 100 -2.63 -19.62 1.67
CA ASN A 100 -3.85 -20.00 0.94
C ASN A 100 -3.70 -19.88 -0.58
N ILE A 101 -2.70 -19.16 -1.03
CA ILE A 101 -2.28 -18.93 -2.41
C ILE A 101 -0.76 -18.95 -2.48
N HIS A 102 -0.20 -19.02 -3.69
CA HIS A 102 1.22 -18.91 -3.92
C HIS A 102 1.58 -17.54 -4.53
N ILE A 103 2.70 -16.96 -4.08
CA ILE A 103 3.27 -15.72 -4.60
C ILE A 103 4.78 -15.95 -4.78
N ASP A 104 5.31 -15.84 -6.01
CA ASP A 104 6.75 -16.03 -6.24
C ASP A 104 7.56 -14.89 -5.60
N HIS A 105 7.14 -13.62 -5.80
CA HIS A 105 7.83 -12.43 -5.33
C HIS A 105 6.87 -11.53 -4.51
N ALA A 106 7.02 -11.53 -3.20
CA ALA A 106 6.26 -10.64 -2.30
C ALA A 106 7.08 -9.39 -1.99
N ILE A 107 6.68 -8.24 -2.51
CA ILE A 107 7.40 -6.97 -2.35
C ILE A 107 6.65 -6.09 -1.34
N ILE A 108 7.29 -5.87 -0.20
CA ILE A 108 6.80 -4.99 0.84
C ILE A 108 7.40 -3.61 0.58
N GLY A 109 6.59 -2.63 0.29
CA GLY A 109 7.01 -1.24 0.19
C GLY A 109 7.52 -0.74 1.54
N SER A 110 7.61 0.55 1.72
CA SER A 110 8.08 1.14 2.98
C SER A 110 7.04 1.03 4.12
N SER A 111 6.38 -0.12 4.26
CA SER A 111 5.37 -0.37 5.30
C SER A 111 5.96 -0.19 6.69
N ASP A 112 5.23 0.45 7.59
CA ASP A 112 5.68 0.63 8.97
C ASP A 112 5.47 -0.62 9.84
N MET A 113 4.58 -1.53 9.42
CA MET A 113 4.27 -2.77 10.12
C MET A 113 3.95 -2.55 11.61
N ASP A 114 3.32 -1.42 11.94
CA ASP A 114 2.94 -1.08 13.31
C ASP A 114 1.85 -2.02 13.82
N GLN A 115 2.01 -2.49 15.03
CA GLN A 115 1.04 -3.39 15.69
C GLN A 115 0.70 -2.84 17.06
N ALA A 116 -0.60 -2.76 17.36
CA ALA A 116 -1.10 -2.29 18.65
C ALA A 116 -2.22 -3.19 19.19
N PRO A 117 -2.36 -3.30 20.51
CA PRO A 117 -3.53 -3.95 21.10
C PRO A 117 -4.83 -3.29 20.61
N LYS A 118 -5.88 -4.07 20.38
CA LYS A 118 -7.15 -3.60 19.79
C LYS A 118 -7.77 -2.39 20.50
N TRP A 119 -7.62 -2.30 21.83
CA TRP A 119 -8.13 -1.14 22.58
C TRP A 119 -7.35 0.14 22.26
N LEU A 120 -6.01 0.02 22.10
CA LEU A 120 -5.13 1.15 21.77
C LEU A 120 -5.36 1.58 20.31
N ALA A 121 -5.44 0.64 19.38
CA ALA A 121 -5.78 0.92 17.98
C ALA A 121 -7.10 1.69 17.84
N LYS A 122 -8.13 1.31 18.61
CA LYS A 122 -9.40 2.04 18.65
C LYS A 122 -9.25 3.46 19.19
N LEU A 123 -8.45 3.64 20.24
CA LEU A 123 -8.20 4.96 20.85
C LEU A 123 -7.44 5.87 19.88
N GLU A 124 -6.35 5.37 19.29
CA GLU A 124 -5.54 6.10 18.33
C GLU A 124 -6.38 6.49 17.10
N THR A 125 -7.14 5.55 16.55
CA THR A 125 -8.06 5.82 15.43
C THR A 125 -9.10 6.89 15.80
N ALA A 126 -9.66 6.86 17.00
CA ALA A 126 -10.63 7.85 17.44
C ALA A 126 -10.03 9.27 17.54
N LEU A 127 -8.76 9.38 17.89
CA LEU A 127 -8.03 10.66 17.98
C LEU A 127 -7.61 11.18 16.59
N VAL A 128 -7.21 10.28 15.68
CA VAL A 128 -6.66 10.61 14.38
C VAL A 128 -7.76 10.86 13.34
N LEU A 129 -8.85 10.11 13.37
CA LEU A 129 -9.95 10.18 12.40
C LEU A 129 -10.57 11.58 12.23
N PRO A 130 -10.81 12.39 13.28
CA PRO A 130 -11.32 13.75 13.11
C PRO A 130 -10.37 14.70 12.36
N LEU A 131 -9.09 14.38 12.33
CA LEU A 131 -8.05 15.17 11.65
C LEU A 131 -7.88 14.71 10.19
N ILE A 132 -7.85 13.39 9.96
CA ILE A 132 -7.58 12.81 8.65
C ILE A 132 -8.80 12.83 7.75
N TYR A 133 -9.99 12.48 8.25
CA TYR A 133 -11.17 12.37 7.40
C TYR A 133 -11.56 13.70 6.69
N PRO A 134 -11.55 14.87 7.37
CA PRO A 134 -11.76 16.15 6.66
C PRO A 134 -10.69 16.47 5.63
N PHE A 135 -9.45 16.01 5.85
CA PHE A 135 -8.34 16.20 4.92
C PHE A 135 -8.54 15.34 3.67
N LEU A 136 -8.84 14.04 3.83
CA LEU A 136 -9.13 13.12 2.73
C LEU A 136 -10.33 13.57 1.89
N THR A 137 -11.37 14.11 2.51
CA THR A 137 -12.57 14.58 1.80
C THR A 137 -12.45 16.00 1.24
N GLY A 138 -11.24 16.56 1.17
CA GLY A 138 -10.96 17.84 0.54
C GLY A 138 -11.47 19.06 1.29
N ARG A 139 -11.68 18.97 2.62
CA ARG A 139 -12.11 20.12 3.41
C ARG A 139 -10.97 21.16 3.52
N GLU A 140 -11.11 22.27 2.83
CA GLU A 140 -10.08 23.30 2.67
C GLU A 140 -9.52 23.88 3.99
N ASN A 141 -10.37 24.09 4.98
CA ASN A 141 -9.98 24.71 6.26
C ASN A 141 -9.60 23.71 7.35
N CYS A 142 -9.24 22.45 7.01
CA CYS A 142 -8.83 21.49 8.02
C CYS A 142 -7.38 21.72 8.49
N PHE A 143 -7.09 21.28 9.71
CA PHE A 143 -5.75 21.43 10.33
C PHE A 143 -4.64 20.76 9.52
N MET A 144 -4.89 19.57 9.01
CA MET A 144 -3.91 18.81 8.24
C MET A 144 -3.52 19.52 6.93
N LYS A 145 -4.51 20.08 6.20
CA LYS A 145 -4.24 20.84 4.98
C LYS A 145 -3.38 22.08 5.28
N LYS A 146 -3.73 22.85 6.28
CA LYS A 146 -2.94 24.04 6.67
C LYS A 146 -1.49 23.67 7.05
N LYS A 147 -1.28 22.52 7.69
CA LYS A 147 0.05 22.03 8.05
C LYS A 147 0.83 21.61 6.81
N ALA A 148 0.20 20.89 5.87
CA ALA A 148 0.78 20.50 4.59
C ALA A 148 1.14 21.72 3.74
N ASP A 149 0.23 22.67 3.57
CA ASP A 149 0.45 23.91 2.83
C ASP A 149 1.63 24.72 3.40
N LYS A 150 1.72 24.82 4.73
CA LYS A 150 2.84 25.49 5.42
C LYS A 150 4.18 24.76 5.16
N MET A 151 4.18 23.43 5.15
CA MET A 151 5.37 22.64 4.86
C MET A 151 5.79 22.82 3.40
N ILE A 152 4.87 22.78 2.46
CA ILE A 152 5.13 23.02 1.03
C ILE A 152 5.65 24.43 0.80
N ALA A 153 5.09 25.44 1.47
CA ALA A 153 5.55 26.83 1.37
C ALA A 153 6.96 27.07 1.95
N SER A 154 7.46 26.19 2.82
CA SER A 154 8.82 26.31 3.36
C SER A 154 9.92 25.97 2.34
N GLY A 155 9.58 25.31 1.24
CA GLY A 155 10.51 24.92 0.19
C GLY A 155 11.49 23.80 0.59
N GLY A 156 12.35 23.42 -0.35
CA GLY A 156 13.36 22.37 -0.14
C GLY A 156 12.84 20.95 -0.39
N GLU A 157 13.73 19.97 -0.22
CA GLU A 157 13.50 18.56 -0.52
C GLU A 157 12.24 17.98 0.18
N ARG A 158 12.06 18.33 1.46
CA ARG A 158 10.90 17.88 2.23
C ARG A 158 9.57 18.46 1.73
N ALA A 159 9.58 19.68 1.20
CA ALA A 159 8.39 20.31 0.62
C ALA A 159 8.03 19.63 -0.71
N GLU A 160 9.04 19.31 -1.52
CA GLU A 160 8.84 18.58 -2.77
C GLU A 160 8.28 17.18 -2.54
N TYR A 161 8.90 16.40 -1.62
CA TYR A 161 8.37 15.12 -1.19
C TYR A 161 6.90 15.23 -0.74
N MET A 162 6.56 16.20 0.12
CA MET A 162 5.19 16.37 0.60
C MET A 162 4.21 16.66 -0.54
N ARG A 163 4.59 17.49 -1.52
CA ARG A 163 3.75 17.77 -2.68
C ARG A 163 3.45 16.52 -3.49
N GLN A 164 4.49 15.78 -3.86
CA GLN A 164 4.38 14.55 -4.61
C GLN A 164 3.60 13.48 -3.84
N PHE A 165 3.85 13.36 -2.53
CA PHE A 165 3.10 12.43 -1.67
C PHE A 165 1.60 12.73 -1.64
N LEU A 166 1.21 14.01 -1.59
CA LEU A 166 -0.20 14.42 -1.71
C LEU A 166 -0.79 14.10 -3.08
N ASP A 167 0.02 14.16 -4.14
CA ASP A 167 -0.41 13.82 -5.49
C ASP A 167 -0.75 12.32 -5.60
N ILE A 168 0.09 11.41 -5.10
CA ILE A 168 -0.20 9.97 -5.10
C ILE A 168 -1.35 9.58 -4.15
N MET A 169 -1.60 10.35 -3.10
CA MET A 169 -2.80 10.21 -2.29
C MET A 169 -4.05 10.79 -2.98
N GLY A 170 -3.87 11.50 -4.09
CA GLY A 170 -4.96 12.14 -4.84
C GLY A 170 -5.48 13.45 -4.25
N LEU A 171 -4.86 13.97 -3.20
CA LEU A 171 -5.36 15.15 -2.48
C LEU A 171 -5.16 16.47 -3.25
N ASN A 172 -4.32 16.47 -4.29
CA ASN A 172 -4.14 17.58 -5.24
C ASN A 172 -4.79 17.30 -6.61
N SER A 173 -5.39 16.10 -6.81
CA SER A 173 -5.91 15.66 -8.12
C SER A 173 -7.22 16.33 -8.55
N GLY A 174 -7.88 17.05 -7.66
CA GLY A 174 -9.24 17.55 -7.86
C GLY A 174 -10.34 16.47 -7.79
N ILE A 175 -9.99 15.22 -7.49
CA ILE A 175 -10.95 14.14 -7.29
C ILE A 175 -11.74 14.40 -6.01
N ASN A 176 -13.05 14.23 -6.09
CA ASN A 176 -13.93 14.33 -4.94
C ASN A 176 -14.02 12.97 -4.23
N PHE A 177 -13.36 12.82 -3.11
CA PHE A 177 -13.37 11.59 -2.30
C PHE A 177 -14.61 11.46 -1.38
N SER A 178 -15.72 12.13 -1.68
CA SER A 178 -16.95 12.01 -0.90
C SER A 178 -17.58 10.61 -0.90
N PHE A 179 -17.17 9.74 -1.84
CA PHE A 179 -17.56 8.33 -1.88
C PHE A 179 -16.91 7.52 -0.74
N ILE A 180 -15.79 7.98 -0.17
CA ILE A 180 -15.13 7.30 0.96
C ILE A 180 -15.87 7.62 2.25
N SER A 181 -16.47 6.59 2.85
CA SER A 181 -17.20 6.75 4.10
C SER A 181 -16.24 6.93 5.31
N LYS A 182 -16.69 7.70 6.30
CA LYS A 182 -15.95 7.82 7.57
C LYS A 182 -15.76 6.46 8.26
N GLU A 183 -16.68 5.53 8.04
CA GLU A 183 -16.61 4.17 8.56
C GLU A 183 -15.49 3.37 7.89
N SER A 184 -15.37 3.43 6.56
CA SER A 184 -14.27 2.79 5.83
C SER A 184 -12.91 3.28 6.31
N VAL A 185 -12.71 4.60 6.44
CA VAL A 185 -11.47 5.19 6.96
C VAL A 185 -11.19 4.72 8.38
N ARG A 186 -12.18 4.74 9.27
CA ARG A 186 -12.04 4.25 10.65
C ARG A 186 -11.63 2.78 10.69
N ASN A 187 -12.32 1.96 9.93
CA ASN A 187 -12.07 0.51 9.94
C ASN A 187 -10.70 0.19 9.36
N GLN A 188 -10.28 0.87 8.29
CA GLN A 188 -8.96 0.67 7.70
C GLN A 188 -7.84 1.02 8.68
N PHE A 189 -7.84 2.23 9.26
CA PHE A 189 -6.84 2.61 10.27
C PHE A 189 -6.84 1.68 11.49
N CYS A 190 -8.01 1.33 11.97
CA CYS A 190 -8.12 0.52 13.17
C CYS A 190 -7.63 -0.91 12.93
N THR A 191 -8.01 -1.54 11.80
CA THR A 191 -7.65 -2.92 11.51
C THR A 191 -6.20 -3.07 11.11
N ASP A 192 -5.62 -2.12 10.39
CA ASP A 192 -4.18 -2.07 10.07
C ASP A 192 -3.33 -2.18 11.36
N LEU A 193 -3.70 -1.43 12.39
CA LEU A 193 -2.99 -1.45 13.67
C LEU A 193 -3.17 -2.74 14.49
N TYR A 194 -4.31 -3.43 14.40
CA TYR A 194 -4.55 -4.57 15.30
C TYR A 194 -4.67 -5.92 14.61
N THR A 195 -4.70 -5.99 13.27
CA THR A 195 -4.67 -7.28 12.57
C THR A 195 -3.29 -7.91 12.77
N PRO A 196 -3.20 -9.07 13.43
CA PRO A 196 -1.89 -9.61 13.74
C PRO A 196 -1.21 -10.12 12.47
N VAL A 197 -0.11 -9.49 12.10
CA VAL A 197 0.85 -10.02 11.14
C VAL A 197 1.73 -11.01 11.89
N GLY A 198 1.89 -12.22 11.39
CA GLY A 198 2.73 -13.26 12.02
C GLY A 198 4.20 -12.83 12.14
N GLU A 199 4.96 -13.48 13.02
CA GLU A 199 6.41 -13.33 13.09
C GLU A 199 7.09 -14.43 12.27
N GLN A 200 8.30 -14.15 11.73
CA GLN A 200 9.10 -15.09 10.94
C GLN A 200 8.32 -15.68 9.76
N ILE A 201 7.55 -14.82 9.08
CA ILE A 201 6.80 -15.18 7.89
C ILE A 201 7.76 -15.68 6.82
N SER A 202 7.45 -16.84 6.27
CA SER A 202 8.10 -17.42 5.10
C SER A 202 7.09 -18.33 4.39
N ALA A 203 7.27 -18.53 3.10
CA ALA A 203 6.50 -19.52 2.35
C ALA A 203 7.44 -20.27 1.39
N PRO A 204 7.18 -21.55 1.11
CA PRO A 204 7.97 -22.30 0.13
C PRO A 204 7.97 -21.56 -1.21
N ASP A 205 9.14 -21.47 -1.83
CA ASP A 205 9.36 -20.88 -3.16
C ASP A 205 8.90 -19.41 -3.31
N THR A 206 8.67 -18.72 -2.17
CA THR A 206 8.37 -17.28 -2.11
C THR A 206 9.60 -16.49 -1.68
N THR A 207 10.01 -15.50 -2.46
CA THR A 207 11.01 -14.51 -2.05
C THR A 207 10.31 -13.27 -1.52
N ILE A 208 10.62 -12.89 -0.28
CA ILE A 208 10.09 -11.66 0.34
C ILE A 208 11.13 -10.55 0.17
N HIS A 209 10.79 -9.53 -0.59
CA HIS A 209 11.58 -8.32 -0.78
C HIS A 209 11.02 -7.19 0.08
N VAL A 210 11.90 -6.38 0.68
CA VAL A 210 11.50 -5.19 1.43
C VAL A 210 12.19 -3.98 0.83
N PHE A 211 11.42 -3.01 0.36
CA PHE A 211 11.93 -1.72 -0.12
C PHE A 211 11.98 -0.76 1.07
N TYR A 212 13.12 -0.78 1.77
CA TYR A 212 13.29 -0.05 3.01
C TYR A 212 13.78 1.38 2.77
N ALA A 213 12.96 2.35 3.12
CA ALA A 213 13.29 3.77 3.11
C ALA A 213 14.07 4.15 4.38
N LEU A 214 15.37 4.43 4.26
CA LEU A 214 16.29 4.68 5.39
C LEU A 214 15.85 5.87 6.26
N LYS A 215 15.23 6.91 5.64
CA LYS A 215 14.75 8.09 6.38
C LYS A 215 13.56 7.80 7.32
N MET A 216 12.96 6.61 7.27
CA MET A 216 12.01 6.15 8.29
C MET A 216 12.70 5.85 9.64
N GLY A 217 13.92 5.39 9.61
CA GLY A 217 14.75 5.10 10.78
C GLY A 217 14.94 3.62 11.10
N GLU A 218 16.02 3.29 11.79
CA GLU A 218 16.53 1.92 12.04
C GLU A 218 15.52 0.99 12.73
N LYS A 219 14.59 1.54 13.52
CA LYS A 219 13.52 0.73 14.16
C LYS A 219 12.67 -0.05 13.18
N TYR A 220 12.52 0.45 11.95
CA TYR A 220 11.72 -0.24 10.91
C TYR A 220 12.47 -1.42 10.31
N ARG A 221 13.80 -1.28 10.12
CA ARG A 221 14.65 -2.39 9.70
C ARG A 221 14.56 -3.56 10.69
N ALA A 222 14.62 -3.25 11.99
CA ALA A 222 14.46 -4.26 13.05
C ALA A 222 13.08 -4.94 13.00
N ARG A 223 12.01 -4.23 12.64
CA ARG A 223 10.68 -4.81 12.44
C ARG A 223 10.64 -5.77 11.28
N TYR A 224 11.20 -5.42 10.12
CA TYR A 224 11.24 -6.33 8.97
C TYR A 224 11.96 -7.64 9.31
N LEU A 225 13.08 -7.57 10.03
CA LEU A 225 13.80 -8.77 10.51
C LEU A 225 13.01 -9.56 11.58
N LYS A 226 12.09 -8.92 12.29
CA LYS A 226 11.19 -9.60 13.22
C LYS A 226 10.06 -10.34 12.49
N TYR A 227 9.45 -9.68 11.52
CA TYR A 227 8.26 -10.22 10.84
C TYR A 227 8.61 -11.21 9.74
N PHE A 228 9.75 -11.09 9.07
CA PHE A 228 10.14 -11.97 7.96
C PHE A 228 11.35 -12.82 8.30
N ALA A 229 11.31 -14.12 7.95
CA ALA A 229 12.36 -15.07 8.32
C ALA A 229 13.70 -14.79 7.60
N ALA A 230 13.67 -14.44 6.32
CA ALA A 230 14.86 -14.17 5.50
C ALA A 230 14.53 -13.17 4.39
N PRO A 231 14.20 -11.90 4.71
CA PRO A 231 13.83 -10.92 3.70
C PRO A 231 15.07 -10.42 2.91
N ASP A 232 14.89 -10.23 1.60
CA ASP A 232 15.81 -9.45 0.76
C ASP A 232 15.53 -7.96 1.01
N ILE A 233 16.30 -7.32 1.88
CA ILE A 233 16.12 -5.91 2.23
C ILE A 233 16.95 -5.04 1.28
N ARG A 234 16.26 -4.24 0.46
CA ARG A 234 16.83 -3.23 -0.42
C ARG A 234 16.69 -1.86 0.22
N GLU A 235 17.82 -1.21 0.48
CA GLU A 235 17.88 0.05 1.23
C GLU A 235 17.96 1.25 0.28
N PHE A 236 17.08 2.24 0.52
CA PHE A 236 17.03 3.48 -0.26
C PHE A 236 17.13 4.69 0.68
N ASP A 237 18.02 5.64 0.40
CA ASP A 237 18.10 6.91 1.15
C ASP A 237 16.95 7.85 0.79
N LEU A 238 15.72 7.39 1.08
CA LEU A 238 14.46 8.01 0.73
C LEU A 238 13.52 8.09 1.93
N GLN A 239 12.46 8.90 1.81
CA GLN A 239 11.33 8.96 2.74
C GLN A 239 10.37 7.77 2.52
N HIS A 240 9.37 7.66 3.39
CA HIS A 240 8.29 6.67 3.29
C HIS A 240 7.60 6.73 1.91
N GLU A 241 7.61 5.60 1.17
CA GLU A 241 7.05 5.45 -0.19
C GLU A 241 7.58 6.46 -1.25
N GLU A 242 8.68 7.17 -0.98
CA GLU A 242 9.26 8.14 -1.91
C GLU A 242 9.76 7.47 -3.20
N LEU A 243 10.19 6.21 -3.14
CA LEU A 243 10.58 5.46 -4.34
C LEU A 243 9.43 5.35 -5.34
N LEU A 244 8.20 5.15 -4.87
CA LEU A 244 7.00 5.04 -5.73
C LEU A 244 6.70 6.34 -6.50
N LEU A 245 7.22 7.50 -6.07
CA LEU A 245 7.03 8.78 -6.74
C LEU A 245 7.80 8.87 -8.08
N ASP A 246 8.85 8.08 -8.24
CA ASP A 246 9.65 7.98 -9.47
C ASP A 246 9.26 6.67 -10.19
N ALA A 247 8.33 6.77 -11.14
CA ALA A 247 7.74 5.62 -11.81
C ALA A 247 8.78 4.72 -12.50
N ASP A 248 9.75 5.30 -13.20
CA ASP A 248 10.76 4.55 -13.94
C ASP A 248 11.73 3.83 -12.99
N ARG A 249 12.20 4.54 -11.96
CA ARG A 249 13.09 3.97 -10.95
C ARG A 249 12.38 2.89 -10.15
N TRP A 250 11.14 3.12 -9.72
CA TRP A 250 10.35 2.14 -8.98
C TRP A 250 10.10 0.89 -9.81
N THR A 251 9.68 1.03 -11.08
CA THR A 251 9.47 -0.09 -11.99
C THR A 251 10.75 -0.91 -12.18
N LYS A 252 11.90 -0.24 -12.36
CA LYS A 252 13.20 -0.90 -12.47
C LYS A 252 13.52 -1.72 -11.21
N GLU A 253 13.31 -1.17 -10.01
CA GLU A 253 13.58 -1.88 -8.76
C GLU A 253 12.63 -3.07 -8.56
N VAL A 254 11.36 -2.95 -8.97
CA VAL A 254 10.40 -4.06 -8.99
C VAL A 254 10.88 -5.17 -9.95
N CYS A 255 11.26 -4.83 -11.17
CA CYS A 255 11.81 -5.79 -12.13
C CYS A 255 13.05 -6.51 -11.57
N LEU A 256 14.00 -5.75 -11.02
CA LEU A 256 15.20 -6.32 -10.38
C LEU A 256 14.88 -7.22 -9.18
N ALA A 257 13.87 -6.89 -8.38
CA ALA A 257 13.41 -7.75 -7.29
C ALA A 257 12.84 -9.07 -7.82
N CYS A 258 12.14 -9.01 -8.95
CA CYS A 258 11.58 -10.19 -9.62
C CYS A 258 12.59 -10.96 -10.52
N GLY A 259 13.88 -10.60 -10.50
CA GLY A 259 14.92 -11.25 -11.33
C GLY A 259 14.76 -10.99 -12.83
N MET A 260 14.08 -9.92 -13.21
CA MET A 260 13.88 -9.48 -14.59
C MET A 260 14.93 -8.41 -14.94
N GLU A 261 15.51 -8.50 -16.15
CA GLU A 261 16.51 -7.54 -16.65
C GLU A 261 15.86 -6.34 -17.34
#